data_dac1aac27048675c4dadba8f5b4513b2
#
_entry.id   dac1aac27048675c4dadba8f5b4513b2
#
_cell.length_a   1.000
_cell.length_b   1.000
_cell.length_c   1.000
_cell.angle_alpha   90.00
_cell.angle_beta   90.00
_cell.angle_gamma   90.00
#
_symmetry.space_group_name_H-M   'P 1'
#
loop_
_entity.id
_entity.type
_entity.pdbx_description
1 polymer ?
#
loop_
_entity_poly.entity_id
_entity_poly.type
_entity_poly.pdbx_seq_one_letter_code
_entity_poly.pdbx_strand_id
1 'polypeptide(L)'
;MFKYMIAACCAALALSTSAFAQGLEVKRFNSSEWTKGRFTEVITVNGPGKTIYVAGIGSEDETSPAGASASIRHIGDPYLQCKYAYDKIKRLLAAHGGTLADIVKQVVYVTDIRYQAAVGKCRQEEYGSAPIPTNTFLVISGLAIQGMLLEIDVIAVVPK
;
A
#
# COMPACT_ATOMS: atom_id res chain seq x y z
N MET A 1 17.33 -34.86 73.62
CA MET A 1 18.02 -34.13 72.54
C MET A 1 17.19 -34.26 71.29
N PHE A 2 16.32 -33.29 71.00
CA PHE A 2 15.52 -33.25 69.76
C PHE A 2 16.07 -32.15 68.84
N LYS A 3 16.55 -32.52 67.65
CA LYS A 3 17.02 -31.61 66.65
C LYS A 3 15.83 -31.29 65.69
N TYR A 4 15.37 -30.05 65.69
CA TYR A 4 14.40 -29.56 64.71
C TYR A 4 15.13 -29.15 63.43
N MET A 5 14.86 -29.86 62.32
CA MET A 5 15.23 -29.44 61.00
C MET A 5 14.12 -28.51 60.48
N ILE A 6 14.45 -27.24 60.26
CA ILE A 6 13.58 -26.26 59.56
C ILE A 6 13.86 -26.38 58.07
N ALA A 7 12.89 -26.92 57.35
CA ALA A 7 12.93 -26.89 55.87
C ALA A 7 12.41 -25.54 55.37
N ALA A 8 13.30 -24.71 54.83
CA ALA A 8 12.93 -23.48 54.18
C ALA A 8 12.41 -23.77 52.75
N CYS A 9 11.11 -23.59 52.55
CA CYS A 9 10.48 -23.71 51.24
C CYS A 9 10.59 -22.37 50.47
N CYS A 10 11.57 -22.26 49.56
CA CYS A 10 11.66 -21.11 48.65
C CYS A 10 10.60 -21.24 47.56
N ALA A 11 9.48 -20.54 47.70
CA ALA A 11 8.51 -20.37 46.63
C ALA A 11 9.04 -19.32 45.62
N ALA A 12 9.54 -19.80 44.51
CA ALA A 12 9.88 -18.93 43.38
C ALA A 12 8.58 -18.48 42.70
N LEU A 13 8.18 -17.21 42.92
CA LEU A 13 7.13 -16.58 42.12
C LEU A 13 7.69 -16.33 40.70
N ALA A 14 7.28 -17.16 39.75
CA ALA A 14 7.48 -16.87 38.33
C ALA A 14 6.51 -15.75 37.94
N LEU A 15 7.03 -14.52 37.86
CA LEU A 15 6.34 -13.40 37.21
C LEU A 15 6.30 -13.68 35.70
N SER A 16 5.21 -14.28 35.23
CA SER A 16 4.92 -14.36 33.82
C SER A 16 4.56 -12.94 33.30
N THR A 17 5.54 -12.23 32.75
CA THR A 17 5.29 -11.02 31.99
C THR A 17 4.55 -11.43 30.73
N SER A 18 3.24 -11.22 30.70
CA SER A 18 2.46 -11.30 29.44
C SER A 18 2.98 -10.21 28.49
N ALA A 19 3.85 -10.61 27.59
CA ALA A 19 4.19 -9.75 26.46
C ALA A 19 2.90 -9.60 25.64
N PHE A 20 2.21 -8.49 25.78
CA PHE A 20 1.14 -8.14 24.85
C PHE A 20 1.77 -8.08 23.46
N ALA A 21 1.38 -9.00 22.59
CA ALA A 21 1.75 -8.94 21.19
C ALA A 21 1.23 -7.61 20.64
N GLN A 22 2.15 -6.67 20.38
CA GLN A 22 1.81 -5.39 19.82
C GLN A 22 1.26 -5.65 18.41
N GLY A 23 0.00 -5.29 18.16
CA GLY A 23 -0.62 -5.40 16.85
C GLY A 23 0.08 -4.51 15.81
N LEU A 24 -0.25 -4.70 14.55
CA LEU A 24 0.21 -3.82 13.47
C LEU A 24 -0.29 -2.40 13.73
N GLU A 25 0.63 -1.43 13.81
CA GLU A 25 0.34 -0.02 13.95
C GLU A 25 0.83 0.73 12.71
N VAL A 26 -0.07 1.47 12.05
CA VAL A 26 0.25 2.32 10.90
C VAL A 26 -0.08 3.77 11.25
N LYS A 27 0.95 4.59 11.47
CA LYS A 27 0.78 6.02 11.75
C LYS A 27 1.04 6.85 10.51
N ARG A 28 0.22 7.88 10.29
CA ARG A 28 0.31 8.82 9.18
C ARG A 28 0.55 10.22 9.71
N PHE A 29 1.47 10.94 9.09
CA PHE A 29 1.88 12.27 9.52
C PHE A 29 2.04 13.20 8.31
N ASN A 30 1.52 14.41 8.45
CA ASN A 30 1.75 15.54 7.55
C ASN A 30 2.20 16.74 8.36
N SER A 31 3.33 17.34 8.00
CA SER A 31 3.88 18.54 8.64
C SER A 31 3.17 19.82 8.16
N SER A 32 2.55 19.76 6.99
CA SER A 32 2.01 20.92 6.26
C SER A 32 0.54 20.76 5.91
N GLU A 33 -0.23 21.83 6.06
CA GLU A 33 -1.62 21.90 5.58
C GLU A 33 -1.70 21.74 4.05
N TRP A 34 -0.63 22.11 3.32
CA TRP A 34 -0.58 21.99 1.88
C TRP A 34 -0.66 20.54 1.40
N THR A 35 -0.14 19.58 2.16
CA THR A 35 -0.12 18.16 1.81
C THR A 35 -1.41 17.43 2.21
N LYS A 36 -2.16 17.97 3.19
CA LYS A 36 -3.39 17.35 3.67
C LYS A 36 -4.40 17.12 2.54
N GLY A 37 -4.97 15.91 2.49
CA GLY A 37 -5.91 15.50 1.46
C GLY A 37 -5.30 15.25 0.08
N ARG A 38 -3.99 15.51 -0.09
CA ARG A 38 -3.26 15.26 -1.35
C ARG A 38 -2.46 13.97 -1.29
N PHE A 39 -1.63 13.84 -0.26
CA PHE A 39 -0.84 12.64 0.04
C PHE A 39 -0.38 12.68 1.49
N THR A 40 0.04 11.55 2.03
CA THR A 40 0.70 11.49 3.33
C THR A 40 2.20 11.70 3.15
N GLU A 41 2.82 12.60 3.94
CA GLU A 41 4.26 12.87 3.85
C GLU A 41 5.08 11.72 4.44
N VAL A 42 4.66 11.21 5.60
CA VAL A 42 5.35 10.13 6.32
C VAL A 42 4.35 9.09 6.81
N ILE A 43 4.65 7.83 6.56
CA ILE A 43 3.96 6.70 7.18
C ILE A 43 5.00 5.87 7.92
N THR A 44 4.74 5.60 9.20
CA THR A 44 5.49 4.62 9.99
C THR A 44 4.66 3.37 10.17
N VAL A 45 5.32 2.21 10.08
CA VAL A 45 4.71 0.90 10.28
C VAL A 45 5.46 0.18 11.38
N ASN A 46 4.78 -0.18 12.46
CA ASN A 46 5.35 -0.87 13.61
C ASN A 46 4.55 -2.16 13.91
N GLY A 47 5.22 -3.16 14.44
CA GLY A 47 4.61 -4.44 14.82
C GLY A 47 4.56 -5.45 13.65
N PRO A 48 3.96 -6.64 13.93
CA PRO A 48 3.93 -7.74 12.98
C PRO A 48 2.94 -7.46 11.83
N GLY A 49 3.43 -7.46 10.60
CA GLY A 49 2.63 -7.28 9.40
C GLY A 49 3.12 -8.13 8.25
N LYS A 50 2.23 -8.39 7.29
CA LYS A 50 2.57 -8.94 5.98
C LYS A 50 2.69 -7.79 4.99
N THR A 51 3.85 -7.63 4.37
CA THR A 51 4.06 -6.64 3.32
C THR A 51 3.68 -7.25 1.96
N ILE A 52 2.94 -6.48 1.17
CA ILE A 52 2.51 -6.83 -0.18
C ILE A 52 3.17 -5.81 -1.13
N TYR A 53 4.02 -6.30 -2.01
CA TYR A 53 4.62 -5.53 -3.09
C TYR A 53 3.83 -5.80 -4.36
N VAL A 54 3.22 -4.78 -4.94
CA VAL A 54 2.55 -4.86 -6.24
C VAL A 54 3.43 -4.17 -7.27
N ALA A 55 3.72 -4.85 -8.37
CA ALA A 55 4.47 -4.30 -9.48
C ALA A 55 3.73 -3.13 -10.14
N GLY A 56 4.38 -2.46 -11.08
CA GLY A 56 3.72 -1.45 -11.91
C GLY A 56 2.50 -2.04 -12.63
N ILE A 57 1.35 -1.42 -12.44
CA ILE A 57 0.06 -1.83 -13.00
C ILE A 57 -0.46 -0.69 -13.87
N GLY A 58 -0.62 -0.98 -15.15
CA GLY A 58 -1.18 -0.04 -16.12
C GLY A 58 -2.53 -0.52 -16.67
N SER A 59 -2.84 -0.08 -17.89
CA SER A 59 -4.11 -0.40 -18.55
C SER A 59 -3.98 -1.49 -19.62
N GLU A 60 -2.94 -2.31 -19.55
CA GLU A 60 -2.80 -3.50 -20.40
C GLU A 60 -4.00 -4.43 -20.23
N ASP A 61 -4.55 -4.88 -21.36
CA ASP A 61 -5.68 -5.80 -21.38
C ASP A 61 -5.20 -7.20 -21.00
N GLU A 62 -5.64 -7.70 -19.84
CA GLU A 62 -5.28 -9.02 -19.29
C GLU A 62 -5.76 -10.18 -20.17
N THR A 63 -6.65 -9.94 -21.13
CA THR A 63 -7.12 -10.95 -22.08
C THR A 63 -6.32 -10.99 -23.39
N SER A 64 -5.44 -10.02 -23.60
CA SER A 64 -4.56 -9.95 -24.76
C SER A 64 -3.27 -10.75 -24.58
N PRO A 65 -2.50 -11.03 -25.65
CA PRO A 65 -1.17 -11.61 -25.53
C PRO A 65 -0.28 -10.76 -24.63
N ALA A 66 0.56 -11.41 -23.81
CA ALA A 66 1.47 -10.72 -22.91
C ALA A 66 2.64 -10.05 -23.64
N GLY A 67 3.30 -9.09 -22.96
CA GLY A 67 4.49 -8.41 -23.43
C GLY A 67 4.19 -7.21 -24.33
N ALA A 68 5.14 -6.84 -25.18
CA ALA A 68 5.07 -5.63 -26.00
C ALA A 68 3.90 -5.61 -27.02
N SER A 69 3.31 -6.76 -27.30
CA SER A 69 2.14 -6.91 -28.18
C SER A 69 0.80 -6.86 -27.41
N ALA A 70 0.83 -6.62 -26.11
CA ALA A 70 -0.40 -6.49 -25.32
C ALA A 70 -1.24 -5.30 -25.82
N SER A 71 -2.55 -5.52 -25.88
CA SER A 71 -3.50 -4.46 -26.16
C SER A 71 -3.63 -3.57 -24.92
N ILE A 72 -3.88 -2.28 -25.15
CA ILE A 72 -4.14 -1.31 -24.09
C ILE A 72 -5.61 -0.95 -24.07
N ARG A 73 -6.24 -1.03 -22.90
CA ARG A 73 -7.61 -0.54 -22.72
C ARG A 73 -7.61 0.97 -22.57
N HIS A 74 -8.67 1.60 -23.05
CA HIS A 74 -8.89 3.04 -22.93
C HIS A 74 -7.77 3.89 -23.53
N ILE A 75 -7.33 3.54 -24.76
CA ILE A 75 -6.29 4.29 -25.49
C ILE A 75 -6.66 5.77 -25.54
N GLY A 76 -5.71 6.64 -25.18
CA GLY A 76 -5.86 8.09 -25.20
C GLY A 76 -6.61 8.70 -24.02
N ASP A 77 -7.17 7.88 -23.10
CA ASP A 77 -7.89 8.38 -21.93
C ASP A 77 -7.16 8.06 -20.62
N PRO A 78 -6.41 9.01 -20.04
CA PRO A 78 -5.64 8.79 -18.81
C PRO A 78 -6.53 8.55 -17.58
N TYR A 79 -7.76 9.09 -17.55
CA TYR A 79 -8.68 8.87 -16.44
C TYR A 79 -9.19 7.42 -16.45
N LEU A 80 -9.68 6.93 -17.58
CA LEU A 80 -10.16 5.56 -17.68
C LEU A 80 -9.04 4.52 -17.57
N GLN A 81 -7.84 4.81 -18.07
CA GLN A 81 -6.66 3.98 -17.83
C GLN A 81 -6.34 3.87 -16.34
N CYS A 82 -6.40 5.00 -15.61
CA CYS A 82 -6.20 5.03 -14.16
C CYS A 82 -7.27 4.20 -13.43
N LYS A 83 -8.54 4.33 -13.78
CA LYS A 83 -9.64 3.53 -13.20
C LYS A 83 -9.39 2.04 -13.38
N TYR A 84 -9.00 1.62 -14.57
CA TYR A 84 -8.72 0.23 -14.89
C TYR A 84 -7.48 -0.30 -14.13
N ALA A 85 -6.43 0.50 -13.99
CA ALA A 85 -5.26 0.16 -13.18
C ALA A 85 -5.63 -0.06 -11.71
N TYR A 86 -6.43 0.83 -11.11
CA TYR A 86 -6.90 0.66 -9.73
C TYR A 86 -7.82 -0.55 -9.56
N ASP A 87 -8.62 -0.91 -10.53
CA ASP A 87 -9.42 -2.14 -10.47
C ASP A 87 -8.53 -3.39 -10.39
N LYS A 88 -7.45 -3.43 -11.14
CA LYS A 88 -6.46 -4.51 -11.04
C LYS A 88 -5.76 -4.51 -9.68
N ILE A 89 -5.30 -3.35 -9.21
CA ILE A 89 -4.65 -3.21 -7.90
C ILE A 89 -5.58 -3.69 -6.77
N LYS A 90 -6.85 -3.30 -6.79
CA LYS A 90 -7.84 -3.77 -5.79
C LYS A 90 -7.98 -5.30 -5.79
N ARG A 91 -8.05 -5.93 -6.96
CA ARG A 91 -8.12 -7.40 -7.07
C ARG A 91 -6.85 -8.08 -6.55
N LEU A 92 -5.67 -7.55 -6.87
CA LEU A 92 -4.40 -8.06 -6.40
C LEU A 92 -4.27 -7.95 -4.88
N LEU A 93 -4.61 -6.80 -4.30
CA LEU A 93 -4.59 -6.60 -2.86
C LEU A 93 -5.59 -7.55 -2.16
N ALA A 94 -6.82 -7.66 -2.66
CA ALA A 94 -7.86 -8.52 -2.09
C ALA A 94 -7.45 -9.99 -2.07
N ALA A 95 -6.76 -10.49 -3.10
CA ALA A 95 -6.23 -11.85 -3.15
C ALA A 95 -5.19 -12.12 -2.03
N HIS A 96 -4.64 -11.07 -1.44
CA HIS A 96 -3.67 -11.14 -0.33
C HIS A 96 -4.21 -10.60 0.99
N GLY A 97 -5.54 -10.35 1.09
CA GLY A 97 -6.21 -9.88 2.31
C GLY A 97 -6.04 -8.39 2.57
N GLY A 98 -5.70 -7.61 1.55
CA GLY A 98 -5.53 -6.15 1.62
C GLY A 98 -6.56 -5.37 0.83
N THR A 99 -6.59 -4.07 1.06
CA THR A 99 -7.43 -3.07 0.39
C THR A 99 -6.60 -1.83 0.06
N LEU A 100 -7.18 -0.84 -0.61
CA LEU A 100 -6.51 0.44 -0.84
C LEU A 100 -6.14 1.17 0.47
N ALA A 101 -6.87 0.93 1.58
CA ALA A 101 -6.58 1.52 2.88
C ALA A 101 -5.26 1.04 3.50
N ASP A 102 -4.80 -0.14 3.08
CA ASP A 102 -3.57 -0.77 3.57
C ASP A 102 -2.32 -0.32 2.81
N ILE A 103 -2.48 0.44 1.72
CA ILE A 103 -1.35 0.97 0.96
C ILE A 103 -0.61 2.02 1.80
N VAL A 104 0.71 1.82 1.94
CA VAL A 104 1.60 2.73 2.66
C VAL A 104 2.46 3.55 1.71
N LYS A 105 2.73 3.05 0.52
CA LYS A 105 3.49 3.74 -0.53
C LYS A 105 2.85 3.53 -1.89
N GLN A 106 2.81 4.59 -2.68
CA GLN A 106 2.40 4.59 -4.08
C GLN A 106 3.38 5.40 -4.91
N VAL A 107 3.69 4.92 -6.10
CA VAL A 107 4.35 5.70 -7.16
C VAL A 107 3.45 5.69 -8.38
N VAL A 108 3.25 6.86 -8.96
CA VAL A 108 2.48 7.04 -10.19
C VAL A 108 3.41 7.60 -11.26
N TYR A 109 3.59 6.85 -12.30
CA TYR A 109 4.32 7.24 -13.51
C TYR A 109 3.31 7.67 -14.57
N VAL A 110 3.57 8.79 -15.23
CA VAL A 110 2.78 9.26 -16.38
C VAL A 110 3.70 9.66 -17.53
N THR A 111 3.21 9.56 -18.76
CA THR A 111 3.98 9.94 -19.93
C THR A 111 3.82 11.43 -20.30
N ASP A 112 2.93 12.15 -19.65
CA ASP A 112 2.71 13.58 -19.86
C ASP A 112 2.18 14.25 -18.58
N ILE A 113 2.72 15.42 -18.23
CA ILE A 113 2.28 16.21 -17.06
C ILE A 113 0.82 16.64 -17.17
N ARG A 114 0.30 16.80 -18.37
CA ARG A 114 -1.11 17.18 -18.63
C ARG A 114 -2.11 16.16 -18.09
N TYR A 115 -1.68 14.93 -17.84
CA TYR A 115 -2.53 13.86 -17.25
C TYR A 115 -2.73 14.01 -15.75
N GLN A 116 -1.96 14.87 -15.07
CA GLN A 116 -1.99 15.02 -13.60
C GLN A 116 -3.40 15.26 -13.04
N ALA A 117 -4.18 16.14 -13.69
CA ALA A 117 -5.53 16.47 -13.22
C ALA A 117 -6.49 15.26 -13.34
N ALA A 118 -6.46 14.54 -14.47
CA ALA A 118 -7.31 13.37 -14.72
C ALA A 118 -6.96 12.21 -13.80
N VAL A 119 -5.65 11.93 -13.62
CA VAL A 119 -5.15 10.88 -12.73
C VAL A 119 -5.40 11.26 -11.27
N GLY A 120 -5.25 12.52 -10.90
CA GLY A 120 -5.57 13.02 -9.56
C GLY A 120 -7.03 12.84 -9.19
N LYS A 121 -7.96 13.17 -10.11
CA LYS A 121 -9.40 12.94 -9.96
C LYS A 121 -9.71 11.45 -9.78
N CYS A 122 -9.19 10.61 -10.68
CA CYS A 122 -9.35 9.16 -10.57
C CYS A 122 -8.90 8.64 -9.21
N ARG A 123 -7.68 8.99 -8.78
CA ARG A 123 -7.13 8.56 -7.48
C ARG A 123 -8.03 8.99 -6.32
N GLN A 124 -8.49 10.24 -6.32
CA GLN A 124 -9.36 10.75 -5.26
C GLN A 124 -10.66 9.94 -5.17
N GLU A 125 -11.26 9.62 -6.31
CA GLU A 125 -12.47 8.79 -6.35
C GLU A 125 -12.21 7.35 -5.89
N GLU A 126 -11.08 6.74 -6.29
CA GLU A 126 -10.73 5.37 -5.92
C GLU A 126 -10.47 5.21 -4.42
N TYR A 127 -9.76 6.15 -3.81
CA TYR A 127 -9.53 6.13 -2.36
C TYR A 127 -10.79 6.52 -1.57
N GLY A 128 -11.63 7.43 -2.10
CA GLY A 128 -12.82 7.90 -1.37
C GLY A 128 -12.48 8.39 0.04
N SER A 129 -12.99 7.69 1.06
CA SER A 129 -12.68 7.95 2.48
C SER A 129 -11.48 7.16 3.01
N ALA A 130 -10.87 6.28 2.21
CA ALA A 130 -9.70 5.51 2.64
C ALA A 130 -8.49 6.43 2.87
N PRO A 131 -7.60 6.09 3.83
CA PRO A 131 -6.42 6.88 4.10
C PRO A 131 -5.50 6.95 2.87
N ILE A 132 -5.07 8.16 2.51
CA ILE A 132 -4.19 8.37 1.36
C ILE A 132 -2.75 7.97 1.72
N PRO A 133 -2.06 7.17 0.88
CA PRO A 133 -0.67 6.75 1.14
C PRO A 133 0.34 7.88 0.93
N THR A 134 1.61 7.59 1.24
CA THR A 134 2.71 8.39 0.68
C THR A 134 2.69 8.22 -0.84
N ASN A 135 2.86 9.33 -1.57
CA ASN A 135 2.76 9.31 -3.02
C ASN A 135 3.93 10.03 -3.68
N THR A 136 4.46 9.43 -4.74
CA THR A 136 5.40 10.08 -5.66
C THR A 136 4.74 10.10 -7.04
N PHE A 137 4.74 11.25 -7.70
CA PHE A 137 4.19 11.41 -9.04
C PHE A 137 5.32 11.83 -9.98
N LEU A 138 5.56 11.07 -11.03
CA LEU A 138 6.67 11.24 -11.94
C LEU A 138 6.20 11.31 -13.39
N VAL A 139 6.79 12.22 -14.14
CA VAL A 139 6.69 12.23 -15.61
C VAL A 139 7.90 11.51 -16.17
N ILE A 140 7.66 10.54 -17.04
CA ILE A 140 8.70 9.70 -17.66
C ILE A 140 8.58 9.75 -19.18
N SER A 141 9.64 9.36 -19.89
CA SER A 141 9.70 9.40 -21.36
C SER A 141 8.79 8.38 -22.05
N GLY A 142 8.39 7.30 -21.37
CA GLY A 142 7.53 6.27 -21.92
C GLY A 142 7.39 5.07 -20.97
N LEU A 143 6.39 4.23 -21.23
CA LEU A 143 6.11 2.98 -20.56
C LEU A 143 6.39 1.81 -21.49
N ALA A 144 6.42 0.59 -20.92
CA ALA A 144 6.85 -0.62 -21.63
C ALA A 144 5.96 -0.99 -22.84
N ILE A 145 4.69 -0.58 -22.83
CA ILE A 145 3.73 -0.92 -23.89
C ILE A 145 3.21 0.37 -24.52
N GLN A 146 3.23 0.41 -25.84
CA GLN A 146 2.74 1.56 -26.59
C GLN A 146 1.25 1.83 -26.32
N GLY A 147 0.89 3.08 -26.02
CA GLY A 147 -0.50 3.47 -25.70
C GLY A 147 -0.79 3.50 -24.20
N MET A 148 0.08 2.97 -23.34
CA MET A 148 0.01 3.22 -21.90
C MET A 148 0.35 4.68 -21.60
N LEU A 149 -0.51 5.34 -20.84
CA LEU A 149 -0.35 6.74 -20.44
C LEU A 149 0.10 6.88 -18.98
N LEU A 150 -0.14 5.86 -18.18
CA LEU A 150 0.26 5.79 -16.77
C LEU A 150 0.51 4.35 -16.31
N GLU A 151 1.26 4.25 -15.22
CA GLU A 151 1.51 3.03 -14.46
C GLU A 151 1.56 3.38 -12.98
N ILE A 152 1.07 2.47 -12.14
CA ILE A 152 1.00 2.67 -10.68
C ILE A 152 1.61 1.46 -9.99
N ASP A 153 2.64 1.67 -9.16
CA ASP A 153 3.11 0.66 -8.22
C ASP A 153 2.72 1.00 -6.78
N VAL A 154 2.52 -0.02 -5.97
CA VAL A 154 2.14 0.18 -4.57
C VAL A 154 2.81 -0.82 -3.63
N ILE A 155 3.00 -0.38 -2.39
CA ILE A 155 3.36 -1.23 -1.27
C ILE A 155 2.26 -1.12 -0.23
N ALA A 156 1.70 -2.26 0.19
CA ALA A 156 0.71 -2.33 1.25
C ALA A 156 1.20 -3.17 2.43
N VAL A 157 0.67 -2.92 3.62
CA VAL A 157 0.96 -3.69 4.82
C VAL A 157 -0.35 -4.05 5.51
N VAL A 158 -0.57 -5.34 5.74
CA VAL A 158 -1.76 -5.88 6.41
C VAL A 158 -1.37 -6.64 7.67
N PRO A 159 -2.24 -6.77 8.67
CA PRO A 159 -2.01 -7.63 9.82
C PRO A 159 -1.67 -9.07 9.40
N LYS A 160 -0.85 -9.74 10.21
CA LYS A 160 -0.60 -11.19 10.09
C LYS A 160 -1.74 -11.99 10.68
#